data_00ccfdc76aaa91c17ff8be229b2787ed
#
_entry.id   00ccfdc76aaa91c17ff8be229b2787ed
#
_cell.length_a   1.000
_cell.length_b   1.000
_cell.length_c   1.000
_cell.angle_alpha   90.00
_cell.angle_beta   90.00
_cell.angle_gamma   90.00
#
_symmetry.space_group_name_H-M   'P 1'
#
loop_
_entity.id
_entity.type
_entity.pdbx_description
1 polymer ?
#
loop_
_entity_poly.entity_id
_entity_poly.type
_entity_poly.pdbx_seq_one_letter_code
_entity_poly.pdbx_strand_id
1 'polypeptide(L)'
;MLLEEGLDEVFARHQRLAAATRAAVQHWGLEVLCQEPRDYSPVLTAVLMPPGHDADQFRQVVLDNYNMSLGSGLSKVAGKVFRIGHLGECNELTLMAALSGVEMGLRVAGVPHRAGGVDAAMALLEQPMPGNAPRHLAVVN
;
A
#
# COMPACT_ATOMS: atom_id res chain seq x y z
N MET A 1 1.10 23.63 -1.35
CA MET A 1 1.24 22.16 -1.46
C MET A 1 0.20 21.59 -2.43
N LEU A 2 -1.03 21.22 -2.05
CA LEU A 2 -1.99 20.59 -2.99
C LEU A 2 -2.33 21.45 -4.21
N LEU A 3 -2.44 22.77 -4.05
CA LEU A 3 -2.71 23.68 -5.17
C LEU A 3 -1.49 23.97 -6.05
N GLU A 4 -0.28 23.74 -5.55
CA GLU A 4 0.96 23.87 -6.31
C GLU A 4 1.21 22.66 -7.20
N GLU A 5 0.82 21.46 -6.76
CA GLU A 5 0.89 20.23 -7.55
C GLU A 5 -0.24 20.17 -8.60
N GLY A 6 -1.41 20.74 -8.28
CA GLY A 6 -2.63 20.61 -9.06
C GLY A 6 -3.49 19.43 -8.63
N LEU A 7 -4.79 19.63 -8.48
CA LEU A 7 -5.70 18.61 -7.94
C LEU A 7 -5.78 17.37 -8.84
N ASP A 8 -5.77 17.53 -10.14
CA ASP A 8 -5.84 16.40 -11.08
C ASP A 8 -4.59 15.50 -10.97
N GLU A 9 -3.41 16.11 -10.81
CA GLU A 9 -2.16 15.37 -10.61
C GLU A 9 -2.13 14.68 -9.25
N VAL A 10 -2.61 15.34 -8.20
CA VAL A 10 -2.77 14.73 -6.87
C VAL A 10 -3.69 13.51 -6.93
N PHE A 11 -4.83 13.62 -7.62
CA PHE A 11 -5.75 12.48 -7.77
C PHE A 11 -5.13 11.35 -8.58
N ALA A 12 -4.47 11.66 -9.69
CA ALA A 12 -3.79 10.65 -10.50
C ALA A 12 -2.69 9.92 -9.71
N ARG A 13 -1.89 10.64 -8.92
CA ARG A 13 -0.87 10.06 -8.04
C ARG A 13 -1.49 9.11 -7.01
N HIS A 14 -2.56 9.54 -6.32
CA HIS A 14 -3.24 8.69 -5.34
C HIS A 14 -3.85 7.43 -5.96
N GLN A 15 -4.46 7.55 -7.14
CA GLN A 15 -4.99 6.39 -7.88
C GLN A 15 -3.88 5.38 -8.23
N ARG A 16 -2.73 5.88 -8.66
CA ARG A 16 -1.57 5.05 -8.99
C ARG A 16 -1.01 4.31 -7.77
N LEU A 17 -0.81 5.02 -6.66
CA LEU A 17 -0.33 4.40 -5.42
C LEU A 17 -1.32 3.38 -4.87
N ALA A 18 -2.62 3.67 -4.94
CA ALA A 18 -3.66 2.74 -4.57
C ALA A 18 -3.67 1.47 -5.44
N ALA A 19 -3.50 1.62 -6.75
CA ALA A 19 -3.41 0.49 -7.67
C ALA A 19 -2.18 -0.39 -7.40
N ALA A 20 -1.02 0.21 -7.13
CA ALA A 20 0.21 -0.50 -6.76
C ALA A 20 0.04 -1.27 -5.44
N THR A 21 -0.60 -0.65 -4.44
CA THR A 21 -0.89 -1.31 -3.16
C THR A 21 -1.77 -2.54 -3.36
N ARG A 22 -2.85 -2.42 -4.15
CA ARG A 22 -3.74 -3.57 -4.44
C ARG A 22 -3.02 -4.65 -5.24
N ALA A 23 -2.14 -4.29 -6.18
CA ALA A 23 -1.33 -5.26 -6.92
C ALA A 23 -0.44 -6.09 -5.98
N ALA A 24 0.19 -5.46 -4.99
CA ALA A 24 0.96 -6.16 -3.96
C ALA A 24 0.07 -7.12 -3.15
N VAL A 25 -1.07 -6.64 -2.65
CA VAL A 25 -2.01 -7.44 -1.84
C VAL A 25 -2.50 -8.67 -2.62
N GLN A 26 -2.90 -8.49 -3.87
CA GLN A 26 -3.34 -9.58 -4.73
C GLN A 26 -2.22 -10.58 -5.02
N HIS A 27 -1.00 -10.10 -5.23
CA HIS A 27 0.16 -10.97 -5.45
C HIS A 27 0.48 -11.81 -4.20
N TRP A 28 0.36 -11.25 -3.00
CA TRP A 28 0.50 -12.01 -1.76
C TRP A 28 -0.57 -13.11 -1.60
N GLY A 29 -1.63 -13.06 -2.39
CA GLY A 29 -2.79 -13.94 -2.28
C GLY A 29 -3.74 -13.55 -1.15
N LEU A 30 -3.64 -12.31 -0.67
CA LEU A 30 -4.56 -11.74 0.31
C LEU A 30 -5.71 -11.03 -0.40
N GLU A 31 -6.81 -10.84 0.32
CA GLU A 31 -7.99 -10.19 -0.20
C GLU A 31 -8.10 -8.73 0.27
N VAL A 32 -8.47 -7.85 -0.65
CA VAL A 32 -8.92 -6.50 -0.31
C VAL A 32 -10.35 -6.58 0.22
N LEU A 33 -10.64 -5.89 1.33
CA LEU A 33 -11.97 -5.90 1.94
C LEU A 33 -13.06 -5.40 0.99
N CYS A 34 -12.77 -4.33 0.22
CA CYS A 34 -13.68 -3.80 -0.79
C CYS A 34 -13.68 -4.71 -2.02
N GLN A 35 -14.81 -5.29 -2.37
CA GLN A 35 -14.94 -6.24 -3.48
C GLN A 35 -15.27 -5.56 -4.82
N GLU A 36 -15.85 -4.37 -4.78
CA GLU A 36 -16.27 -3.65 -5.97
C GLU A 36 -15.21 -2.64 -6.42
N PRO A 37 -14.57 -2.80 -7.60
CA PRO A 37 -13.50 -1.91 -8.05
C PRO A 37 -13.89 -0.42 -8.12
N ARG A 38 -15.16 -0.12 -8.45
CA ARG A 38 -15.68 1.25 -8.49
C ARG A 38 -15.70 1.94 -7.13
N ASP A 39 -15.71 1.15 -6.04
CA ASP A 39 -15.78 1.64 -4.66
C ASP A 39 -14.41 1.63 -3.97
N TYR A 40 -13.33 1.32 -4.70
CA TYR A 40 -11.97 1.36 -4.15
C TYR A 40 -11.59 2.77 -3.69
N SER A 41 -11.13 2.86 -2.44
CA SER A 41 -10.58 4.11 -1.92
C SER A 41 -9.23 4.42 -2.60
N PRO A 42 -9.02 5.65 -3.07
CA PRO A 42 -7.73 6.08 -3.61
C PRO A 42 -6.67 6.35 -2.54
N VAL A 43 -7.04 6.36 -1.26
CA VAL A 43 -6.17 6.80 -0.16
C VAL A 43 -5.92 5.75 0.91
N LEU A 44 -6.66 4.63 0.87
CA LEU A 44 -6.62 3.58 1.88
C LEU A 44 -6.94 2.22 1.25
N THR A 45 -6.15 1.20 1.60
CA THR A 45 -6.44 -0.19 1.24
C THR A 45 -6.61 -1.01 2.53
N ALA A 46 -7.79 -1.57 2.73
CA ALA A 46 -8.08 -2.50 3.82
C ALA A 46 -7.88 -3.93 3.33
N VAL A 47 -7.07 -4.70 4.07
CA VAL A 47 -6.65 -6.05 3.70
C VAL A 47 -7.19 -7.04 4.72
N LEU A 48 -7.89 -8.07 4.24
CA LEU A 48 -8.38 -9.17 5.06
C LEU A 48 -7.23 -10.11 5.43
N MET A 49 -7.16 -10.45 6.72
CA MET A 49 -6.27 -11.50 7.18
C MET A 49 -6.83 -12.88 6.82
N PRO A 50 -5.97 -13.84 6.47
CA PRO A 50 -6.40 -15.22 6.26
C PRO A 50 -7.03 -15.82 7.52
N PRO A 51 -7.92 -16.81 7.39
CA PRO A 51 -8.48 -17.52 8.53
C PRO A 51 -7.42 -18.03 9.49
N GLY A 52 -7.65 -17.88 10.80
CA GLY A 52 -6.71 -18.32 11.85
C GLY A 52 -5.61 -17.31 12.18
N HIS A 53 -5.59 -16.15 11.53
CA HIS A 53 -4.63 -15.07 11.82
C HIS A 53 -5.36 -13.80 12.26
N ASP A 54 -4.82 -13.16 13.31
CA ASP A 54 -5.36 -11.93 13.88
C ASP A 54 -4.63 -10.71 13.32
N ALA A 55 -5.38 -9.75 12.80
CA ALA A 55 -4.81 -8.55 12.17
C ALA A 55 -4.15 -7.62 13.20
N ASP A 56 -4.64 -7.58 14.44
CA ASP A 56 -4.05 -6.73 15.47
C ASP A 56 -2.73 -7.30 15.99
N GLN A 57 -2.62 -8.63 16.10
CA GLN A 57 -1.34 -9.29 16.38
C GLN A 57 -0.34 -9.05 15.25
N PHE A 58 -0.75 -9.17 14.00
CA PHE A 58 0.09 -8.86 12.84
C PHE A 58 0.59 -7.41 12.86
N ARG A 59 -0.30 -6.45 13.13
CA ARG A 59 0.07 -5.03 13.26
C ARG A 59 1.10 -4.80 14.36
N GLN A 60 0.96 -5.49 15.49
CA GLN A 60 1.93 -5.42 16.59
C GLN A 60 3.29 -5.97 16.16
N VAL A 61 3.33 -7.09 15.45
CA VAL A 61 4.58 -7.65 14.90
C VAL A 61 5.29 -6.64 13.98
N VAL A 62 4.54 -5.97 13.11
CA VAL A 62 5.10 -4.96 12.20
C VAL A 62 5.62 -3.74 12.98
N LEU A 63 4.88 -3.30 14.00
CA LEU A 63 5.29 -2.17 14.85
C LEU A 63 6.57 -2.50 15.61
N ASP A 64 6.64 -3.65 16.24
CA ASP A 64 7.76 -4.06 17.10
C ASP A 64 9.05 -4.30 16.30
N ASN A 65 8.94 -4.86 15.10
CA ASN A 65 10.11 -5.22 14.29
C ASN A 65 10.59 -4.08 13.37
N TYR A 66 9.69 -3.23 12.89
CA TYR A 66 10.01 -2.25 11.84
C TYR A 66 9.64 -0.82 12.21
N ASN A 67 9.12 -0.59 13.41
CA ASN A 67 8.62 0.72 13.87
C ASN A 67 7.63 1.34 12.85
N MET A 68 6.83 0.49 12.20
CA MET A 68 5.83 0.90 11.22
C MET A 68 4.42 0.62 11.75
N SER A 69 3.57 1.65 11.74
CA SER A 69 2.19 1.55 12.19
C SER A 69 1.25 1.31 11.00
N LEU A 70 0.44 0.27 11.09
CA LEU A 70 -0.65 -0.02 10.17
C LEU A 70 -2.00 0.31 10.84
N GLY A 71 -2.98 0.71 10.04
CA GLY A 71 -4.32 0.98 10.54
C GLY A 71 -5.02 -0.30 11.01
N SER A 72 -5.86 -0.18 12.05
CA SER A 72 -6.70 -1.28 12.57
C SER A 72 -8.02 -1.40 11.83
N GLY A 73 -8.62 -2.58 11.83
CA GLY A 73 -10.04 -2.75 11.52
C GLY A 73 -10.92 -2.09 12.56
N LEU A 74 -12.08 -1.60 12.14
CA LEU A 74 -13.05 -0.95 13.02
C LEU A 74 -14.33 -1.80 13.12
N SER A 75 -15.00 -1.73 14.29
CA SER A 75 -16.29 -2.38 14.52
C SER A 75 -16.28 -3.86 14.11
N LYS A 76 -17.12 -4.23 13.15
CA LYS A 76 -17.32 -5.63 12.69
C LYS A 76 -16.08 -6.29 12.08
N VAL A 77 -15.09 -5.51 11.67
CA VAL A 77 -13.83 -5.99 11.05
C VAL A 77 -12.62 -5.81 11.96
N ALA A 78 -12.83 -5.47 13.24
CA ALA A 78 -11.76 -5.44 14.25
C ALA A 78 -11.08 -6.81 14.35
N GLY A 79 -9.75 -6.84 14.36
CA GLY A 79 -8.95 -8.06 14.36
C GLY A 79 -8.96 -8.87 13.07
N LYS A 80 -9.79 -8.50 12.09
CA LYS A 80 -9.94 -9.21 10.81
C LYS A 80 -9.19 -8.54 9.66
N VAL A 81 -9.02 -7.23 9.71
CA VAL A 81 -8.34 -6.45 8.69
C VAL A 81 -7.25 -5.57 9.29
N PHE A 82 -6.22 -5.33 8.49
CA PHE A 82 -5.31 -4.20 8.67
C PHE A 82 -5.43 -3.24 7.49
N ARG A 83 -5.00 -2.00 7.68
CA ARG A 83 -5.16 -0.96 6.66
C ARG A 83 -3.80 -0.37 6.30
N ILE A 84 -3.58 -0.22 4.99
CA ILE A 84 -2.41 0.45 4.42
C ILE A 84 -2.89 1.82 3.91
N GLY A 85 -2.40 2.90 4.53
CA GLY A 85 -2.66 4.26 4.09
C GLY A 85 -1.66 4.70 3.03
N HIS A 86 -2.15 5.40 2.00
CA HIS A 86 -1.32 5.96 0.94
C HIS A 86 -1.81 7.37 0.57
N LEU A 87 -2.11 8.15 1.61
CA LEU A 87 -2.62 9.51 1.56
C LEU A 87 -1.51 10.54 1.80
N GLY A 88 -1.71 11.74 1.29
CA GLY A 88 -0.88 12.91 1.58
C GLY A 88 0.39 12.97 0.74
N GLU A 89 1.52 13.21 1.36
CA GLU A 89 2.83 13.27 0.70
C GLU A 89 3.44 11.91 0.37
N CYS A 90 2.62 10.85 0.43
CA CYS A 90 3.05 9.53 0.02
C CYS A 90 3.49 9.55 -1.45
N ASN A 91 4.66 9.02 -1.70
CA ASN A 91 5.23 8.86 -3.05
C ASN A 91 5.58 7.38 -3.28
N GLU A 92 6.12 7.08 -4.45
CA GLU A 92 6.51 5.73 -4.83
C GLU A 92 7.47 5.10 -3.82
N LEU A 93 8.49 5.85 -3.37
CA LEU A 93 9.52 5.32 -2.47
C LEU A 93 8.97 5.07 -1.06
N THR A 94 8.14 5.96 -0.53
CA THR A 94 7.52 5.77 0.78
C THR A 94 6.52 4.62 0.76
N LEU A 95 5.77 4.46 -0.33
CA LEU A 95 4.89 3.31 -0.51
C LEU A 95 5.68 2.01 -0.59
N MET A 96 6.76 1.96 -1.36
CA MET A 96 7.61 0.77 -1.48
C MET A 96 8.20 0.37 -0.12
N ALA A 97 8.63 1.35 0.68
CA ALA A 97 9.09 1.10 2.05
C ALA A 97 7.98 0.47 2.92
N ALA A 98 6.77 1.02 2.87
CA ALA A 98 5.63 0.50 3.61
C ALA A 98 5.26 -0.93 3.17
N LEU A 99 5.18 -1.20 1.87
CA LEU A 99 4.88 -2.53 1.33
C LEU A 99 5.96 -3.54 1.68
N SER A 100 7.23 -3.13 1.68
CA SER A 100 8.35 -3.98 2.13
C SER A 100 8.20 -4.35 3.60
N GLY A 101 7.82 -3.40 4.46
CA GLY A 101 7.53 -3.65 5.87
C GLY A 101 6.36 -4.62 6.06
N VAL A 102 5.31 -4.51 5.27
CA VAL A 102 4.17 -5.45 5.28
C VAL A 102 4.63 -6.85 4.88
N GLU A 103 5.34 -7.00 3.75
CA GLU A 103 5.79 -8.33 3.28
C GLU A 103 6.75 -8.99 4.25
N MET A 104 7.70 -8.25 4.84
CA MET A 104 8.56 -8.76 5.90
C MET A 104 7.75 -9.16 7.14
N GLY A 105 6.77 -8.35 7.52
CA GLY A 105 5.87 -8.64 8.64
C GLY A 105 5.06 -9.92 8.43
N LEU A 106 4.54 -10.16 7.22
CA LEU A 106 3.84 -11.40 6.88
C LEU A 106 4.72 -12.64 7.09
N ARG A 107 6.00 -12.55 6.73
CA ARG A 107 6.98 -13.63 6.95
C ARG A 107 7.25 -13.85 8.43
N VAL A 108 7.55 -12.80 9.17
CA VAL A 108 7.86 -12.87 10.61
C VAL A 108 6.67 -13.36 11.43
N ALA A 109 5.46 -12.93 11.10
CA ALA A 109 4.23 -13.36 11.76
C ALA A 109 3.76 -14.76 11.32
N GLY A 110 4.40 -15.39 10.35
CA GLY A 110 4.01 -16.70 9.84
C GLY A 110 2.66 -16.71 9.11
N VAL A 111 2.26 -15.57 8.54
CA VAL A 111 1.02 -15.45 7.75
C VAL A 111 1.23 -16.06 6.37
N PRO A 112 0.39 -17.03 5.94
CA PRO A 112 0.51 -17.61 4.61
C PRO A 112 0.34 -16.56 3.51
N HIS A 113 1.32 -16.46 2.64
CA HIS A 113 1.31 -15.55 1.50
C HIS A 113 2.31 -15.99 0.43
N ARG A 114 2.15 -15.48 -0.79
CA ARG A 114 3.13 -15.63 -1.86
C ARG A 114 4.08 -14.41 -1.84
N ALA A 115 5.38 -14.66 -1.75
CA ALA A 115 6.39 -13.60 -1.80
C ALA A 115 6.40 -12.88 -3.16
N GLY A 116 6.83 -11.62 -3.18
CA GLY A 116 6.98 -10.84 -4.41
C GLY A 116 5.89 -9.80 -4.65
N GLY A 117 5.06 -9.49 -3.64
CA GLY A 117 4.08 -8.41 -3.77
C GLY A 117 4.72 -7.04 -3.93
N VAL A 118 5.88 -6.84 -3.31
CA VAL A 118 6.68 -5.62 -3.50
C VAL A 118 7.12 -5.47 -4.96
N ASP A 119 7.59 -6.54 -5.58
CA ASP A 119 7.97 -6.54 -7.01
C ASP A 119 6.76 -6.28 -7.91
N ALA A 120 5.59 -6.81 -7.59
CA ALA A 120 4.37 -6.55 -8.34
C ALA A 120 3.95 -5.07 -8.29
N ALA A 121 4.08 -4.43 -7.12
CA ALA A 121 3.84 -2.99 -6.99
C ALA A 121 4.88 -2.17 -7.75
N MET A 122 6.15 -2.56 -7.67
CA MET A 122 7.25 -1.90 -8.38
C MET A 122 7.04 -1.92 -9.90
N ALA A 123 6.69 -3.07 -10.45
CA ALA A 123 6.41 -3.22 -11.89
C ALA A 123 5.32 -2.27 -12.40
N LEU A 124 4.32 -1.97 -11.57
CA LEU A 124 3.30 -0.98 -11.89
C LEU A 124 3.84 0.45 -11.79
N LEU A 125 4.64 0.74 -10.76
CA LEU A 125 5.18 2.07 -10.52
C LEU A 125 6.33 2.46 -11.45
N GLU A 126 6.99 1.52 -12.09
CA GLU A 126 8.00 1.76 -13.14
C GLU A 126 7.39 2.35 -14.41
N GLN A 127 6.11 2.13 -14.64
CA GLN A 127 5.43 2.67 -15.82
C GLN A 127 5.30 4.19 -15.69
N PRO A 128 5.66 4.97 -16.74
CA PRO A 128 5.53 6.41 -16.70
C PRO A 128 4.06 6.83 -16.51
N MET A 129 3.84 7.88 -15.73
CA MET A 129 2.52 8.49 -15.62
C MET A 129 2.08 9.06 -16.97
N PRO A 130 0.83 8.84 -17.42
CA PRO A 130 0.31 9.53 -18.57
C PRO A 130 0.42 11.05 -18.36
N GLY A 131 1.20 11.73 -19.20
CA GLY A 131 1.38 13.18 -19.12
C GLY A 131 2.64 13.67 -18.40
N ASN A 132 3.39 12.83 -17.72
CA ASN A 132 4.70 13.23 -17.17
C ASN A 132 5.82 12.90 -18.16
N ALA A 133 6.33 13.93 -18.84
CA ALA A 133 7.67 13.84 -19.39
C ALA A 133 8.67 13.58 -18.25
N PRO A 134 9.73 12.78 -18.47
CA PRO A 134 10.72 12.51 -17.43
C PRO A 134 11.21 13.85 -16.87
N ARG A 135 11.10 14.02 -15.55
CA ARG A 135 11.72 15.16 -14.86
C ARG A 135 13.21 14.98 -15.06
N HIS A 136 13.77 15.70 -16.02
CA HIS A 136 15.22 15.80 -16.14
C HIS A 136 15.72 16.36 -14.80
N LEU A 137 16.48 15.55 -14.08
CA LEU A 137 17.30 16.05 -13.01
C LEU A 137 18.13 17.17 -13.61
N ALA A 138 17.88 18.40 -13.23
CA ALA A 138 18.76 19.51 -13.53
C ALA A 138 20.11 19.13 -12.88
N VAL A 139 21.06 18.76 -13.73
CA VAL A 139 22.44 18.59 -13.29
C VAL A 139 22.87 19.98 -12.87
N VAL A 140 22.94 20.21 -11.55
CA VAL A 140 23.55 21.42 -11.00
C VAL A 140 25.04 21.26 -11.22
N ASN A 141 25.54 22.02 -12.22
CA ASN A 141 26.97 22.20 -12.44
C ASN A 141 27.56 23.13 -11.35
#